data_8c1bbbce5dc89f9fd6d0ed2cb4c7921c
#
_entry.id   8c1bbbce5dc89f9fd6d0ed2cb4c7921c
#
_cell.length_a   1.000
_cell.length_b   1.000
_cell.length_c   1.000
_cell.angle_alpha   90.00
_cell.angle_beta   90.00
_cell.angle_gamma   90.00
#
_symmetry.space_group_name_H-M   'P 1'
#
loop_
_entity.id
_entity.type
_entity.pdbx_description
1 polymer ?
#
loop_
_entity_poly.entity_id
_entity_poly.type
_entity_poly.pdbx_seq_one_letter_code
_entity_poly.pdbx_strand_id
1 'polypeptide(L)'
;SALDANKRPDQFAAFKGLFKAKDLKRICLDYKLLGEAAIQVSYSGKKVVKVSHFNRETLRAEKCDDKGHINAYYYCPKWSEHKEGDKITRIPVFGSGATNEIYIIRRFIPSMHYYSPPDFVSSINYSKLEGLVSTYLVNQVEQNFSSGKLISLSNGIPTLEKQQMIKSEIMDKLTGVNGQKIIVSFSDSPENKTTIEDINAADSVDIYSYVSEECTKKLLLANRITSP
;
A
#
# COMPACT_ATOMS: atom_id res chain seq x y z
N SER A 1 12.61 17.72 30.77
CA SER A 1 11.96 17.83 29.47
C SER A 1 10.64 18.59 29.61
N ALA A 2 10.25 19.39 28.62
CA ALA A 2 8.94 20.09 28.59
C ALA A 2 7.76 19.11 28.52
N LEU A 3 7.99 17.83 28.25
CA LEU A 3 7.01 16.76 28.23
C LEU A 3 6.81 16.07 29.58
N ASP A 4 7.60 16.44 30.60
CA ASP A 4 7.49 15.90 31.95
C ASP A 4 6.59 16.82 32.78
N ALA A 5 5.34 16.43 32.92
CA ALA A 5 4.33 17.18 33.67
C ALA A 5 4.69 17.39 35.14
N ASN A 6 5.43 16.45 35.74
CA ASN A 6 5.83 16.53 37.18
C ASN A 6 7.01 17.48 37.40
N LYS A 7 7.96 17.51 36.47
CA LYS A 7 9.15 18.34 36.57
C LYS A 7 8.95 19.77 36.09
N ARG A 8 8.08 19.98 35.08
CA ARG A 8 7.83 21.29 34.47
C ARG A 8 6.36 21.47 34.07
N PRO A 9 5.45 21.60 35.03
CA PRO A 9 4.01 21.65 34.80
C PRO A 9 3.60 22.82 33.89
N ASP A 10 4.21 24.00 34.04
CA ASP A 10 3.88 25.19 33.23
C ASP A 10 4.25 24.99 31.75
N GLN A 11 5.41 24.40 31.48
CA GLN A 11 5.85 24.11 30.12
C GLN A 11 5.01 23.01 29.49
N PHE A 12 4.60 22.02 30.26
CA PHE A 12 3.71 20.97 29.82
C PHE A 12 2.31 21.50 29.49
N ALA A 13 1.78 22.39 30.33
CA ALA A 13 0.50 23.06 30.08
C ALA A 13 0.55 23.94 28.81
N ALA A 14 1.63 24.72 28.65
CA ALA A 14 1.85 25.51 27.44
C ALA A 14 1.93 24.66 26.16
N PHE A 15 2.67 23.53 26.23
CA PHE A 15 2.75 22.58 25.12
C PHE A 15 1.39 21.98 24.76
N LYS A 16 0.61 21.56 25.76
CA LYS A 16 -0.77 21.07 25.57
C LYS A 16 -1.70 22.13 24.98
N GLY A 17 -1.51 23.40 25.36
CA GLY A 17 -2.27 24.52 24.81
C GLY A 17 -2.01 24.77 23.32
N LEU A 18 -0.75 24.55 22.88
CA LEU A 18 -0.36 24.73 21.47
C LEU A 18 -0.75 23.55 20.59
N PHE A 19 -0.63 22.32 21.09
CA PHE A 19 -0.89 21.10 20.33
C PHE A 19 -2.19 20.41 20.75
N LYS A 20 -3.13 20.29 19.83
CA LYS A 20 -4.31 19.48 20.05
C LYS A 20 -4.00 17.99 19.83
N ALA A 21 -4.53 17.12 20.68
CA ALA A 21 -4.35 15.66 20.57
C ALA A 21 -4.76 15.11 19.19
N LYS A 22 -5.79 15.70 18.57
CA LYS A 22 -6.24 15.35 17.22
C LYS A 22 -5.17 15.64 16.16
N ASP A 23 -4.48 16.76 16.27
CA ASP A 23 -3.44 17.15 15.31
C ASP A 23 -2.21 16.25 15.46
N LEU A 24 -1.86 15.89 16.70
CA LEU A 24 -0.77 14.95 16.95
C LEU A 24 -1.02 13.58 16.31
N LYS A 25 -2.25 13.04 16.44
CA LYS A 25 -2.63 11.78 15.80
C LYS A 25 -2.50 11.85 14.27
N ARG A 26 -2.90 12.97 13.66
CA ARG A 26 -2.78 13.18 12.20
C ARG A 26 -1.34 13.29 11.75
N ILE A 27 -0.50 14.00 12.52
CA ILE A 27 0.94 14.11 12.26
C ILE A 27 1.59 12.71 12.28
N CYS A 28 1.26 11.89 13.27
CA CYS A 28 1.77 10.52 13.36
C CYS A 28 1.29 9.66 12.17
N LEU A 29 0.04 9.82 11.76
CA LEU A 29 -0.52 9.10 10.61
C LEU A 29 0.20 9.50 9.32
N ASP A 30 0.30 10.80 9.03
CA ASP A 30 1.00 11.30 7.83
C ASP A 30 2.46 10.83 7.81
N TYR A 31 3.15 10.91 8.94
CA TYR A 31 4.53 10.48 9.03
C TYR A 31 4.71 8.99 8.72
N LYS A 32 3.79 8.15 9.21
CA LYS A 32 3.83 6.71 8.95
C LYS A 32 3.39 6.36 7.53
N LEU A 33 2.36 7.02 7.01
CA LEU A 33 1.78 6.73 5.70
C LEU A 33 2.58 7.34 4.55
N LEU A 34 3.04 8.59 4.71
CA LEU A 34 3.69 9.36 3.64
C LEU A 34 5.22 9.47 3.82
N GLY A 35 5.76 9.04 4.98
CA GLY A 35 7.17 9.21 5.34
C GLY A 35 7.53 10.60 5.85
N GLU A 36 6.60 11.54 5.76
CA GLU A 36 6.73 12.92 6.18
C GLU A 36 5.43 13.45 6.76
N ALA A 37 5.52 14.40 7.69
CA ALA A 37 4.37 15.12 8.21
C ALA A 37 4.60 16.62 8.15
N ALA A 38 3.55 17.41 7.98
CA ALA A 38 3.61 18.85 7.95
C ALA A 38 2.88 19.47 9.14
N ILE A 39 3.50 20.51 9.70
CA ILE A 39 2.96 21.32 10.78
C ILE A 39 2.92 22.77 10.31
N GLN A 40 1.78 23.41 10.50
CA GLN A 40 1.66 24.86 10.35
C GLN A 40 1.89 25.52 11.71
N VAL A 41 2.80 26.47 11.74
CA VAL A 41 3.08 27.33 12.89
C VAL A 41 2.56 28.73 12.56
N SER A 42 1.67 29.24 13.42
CA SER A 42 1.10 30.60 13.27
C SER A 42 1.60 31.51 14.38
N TYR A 43 1.96 32.72 14.01
CA TYR A 43 2.52 33.73 14.91
C TYR A 43 1.57 34.94 15.05
N SER A 44 1.61 35.55 16.24
CA SER A 44 1.12 36.91 16.49
C SER A 44 2.30 37.73 16.98
N GLY A 45 2.82 38.59 16.11
CA GLY A 45 4.13 39.21 16.31
C GLY A 45 5.24 38.18 16.38
N LYS A 46 5.99 38.15 17.49
CA LYS A 46 7.08 37.18 17.73
C LYS A 46 6.63 35.91 18.50
N LYS A 47 5.37 35.84 18.90
CA LYS A 47 4.87 34.76 19.75
C LYS A 47 4.13 33.72 18.92
N VAL A 48 4.49 32.43 19.10
CA VAL A 48 3.72 31.31 18.54
C VAL A 48 2.38 31.26 19.25
N VAL A 49 1.27 31.34 18.47
CA VAL A 49 -0.09 31.32 19.01
C VAL A 49 -0.81 30.00 18.67
N LYS A 50 -0.38 29.32 17.63
CA LYS A 50 -1.02 28.07 17.22
C LYS A 50 -0.03 27.18 16.48
N VAL A 51 -0.09 25.89 16.79
CA VAL A 51 0.55 24.82 16.03
C VAL A 51 -0.51 23.82 15.63
N SER A 52 -0.62 23.50 14.37
CA SER A 52 -1.65 22.58 13.86
C SER A 52 -1.09 21.66 12.78
N HIS A 53 -1.68 20.49 12.67
CA HIS A 53 -1.43 19.61 11.54
C HIS A 53 -1.78 20.33 10.23
N PHE A 54 -0.92 20.16 9.22
CA PHE A 54 -1.20 20.57 7.86
C PHE A 54 -1.15 19.34 6.96
N ASN A 55 -2.09 19.20 6.05
CA ASN A 55 -2.18 18.01 5.20
C ASN A 55 -0.97 17.93 4.26
N ARG A 56 -0.08 16.95 4.47
CA ARG A 56 1.20 16.84 3.75
C ARG A 56 1.01 16.62 2.25
N GLU A 57 -0.02 15.90 1.83
CA GLU A 57 -0.29 15.62 0.42
C GLU A 57 -0.63 16.87 -0.40
N THR A 58 -1.14 17.92 0.26
CA THR A 58 -1.50 19.20 -0.39
C THR A 58 -0.31 20.13 -0.63
N LEU A 59 0.88 19.77 -0.13
CA LEU A 59 2.10 20.57 -0.24
C LEU A 59 3.07 20.00 -1.27
N ARG A 60 3.65 20.90 -2.07
CA ARG A 60 4.81 20.60 -2.92
C ARG A 60 5.98 21.49 -2.52
N ALA A 61 7.18 20.91 -2.47
CA ALA A 61 8.38 21.67 -2.15
C ALA A 61 8.73 22.65 -3.27
N GLU A 62 9.11 23.86 -2.91
CA GLU A 62 9.74 24.80 -3.82
C GLU A 62 11.11 24.26 -4.26
N LYS A 63 11.55 24.57 -5.47
CA LYS A 63 12.90 24.24 -5.93
C LYS A 63 13.93 24.83 -4.95
N CYS A 64 14.89 24.02 -4.54
CA CYS A 64 15.95 24.49 -3.64
C CYS A 64 16.78 25.60 -4.27
N ASP A 65 17.32 26.46 -3.43
CA ASP A 65 18.30 27.47 -3.80
C ASP A 65 19.67 26.85 -4.14
N ASP A 66 20.62 27.69 -4.55
CA ASP A 66 21.98 27.26 -4.92
C ASP A 66 22.76 26.63 -3.74
N LYS A 67 22.27 26.81 -2.51
CA LYS A 67 22.82 26.20 -1.30
C LYS A 67 22.10 24.90 -0.92
N GLY A 68 21.10 24.49 -1.69
CA GLY A 68 20.32 23.30 -1.45
C GLY A 68 19.20 23.46 -0.40
N HIS A 69 18.80 24.68 -0.02
CA HIS A 69 17.73 24.92 0.92
C HIS A 69 16.37 25.08 0.23
N ILE A 70 15.34 24.46 0.79
CA ILE A 70 13.95 24.66 0.40
C ILE A 70 13.41 25.83 1.22
N ASN A 71 13.01 26.92 0.57
CA ASN A 71 12.61 28.16 1.23
C ASN A 71 11.10 28.28 1.42
N ALA A 72 10.31 27.48 0.69
CA ALA A 72 8.85 27.47 0.83
C ALA A 72 8.21 26.17 0.33
N TYR A 73 6.92 26.08 0.58
CA TYR A 73 6.04 25.04 0.06
C TYR A 73 4.85 25.67 -0.66
N TYR A 74 4.47 25.09 -1.78
CA TYR A 74 3.30 25.47 -2.55
C TYR A 74 2.11 24.62 -2.09
N TYR A 75 1.03 25.29 -1.73
CA TYR A 75 -0.22 24.67 -1.33
C TYR A 75 -1.23 24.67 -2.46
N CYS A 76 -1.78 23.49 -2.74
CA CYS A 76 -2.96 23.30 -3.58
C CYS A 76 -3.85 22.23 -2.93
N PRO A 77 -5.17 22.46 -2.78
CA PRO A 77 -6.08 21.48 -2.17
C PRO A 77 -6.08 20.13 -2.87
N LYS A 78 -5.95 20.13 -4.20
CA LYS A 78 -6.00 18.91 -5.01
C LYS A 78 -5.09 19.05 -6.24
N TRP A 79 -3.87 18.57 -6.13
CA TRP A 79 -2.87 18.64 -7.21
C TRP A 79 -3.26 17.89 -8.49
N SER A 80 -4.06 16.82 -8.38
CA SER A 80 -4.52 16.05 -9.54
C SER A 80 -5.53 16.81 -10.43
N GLU A 81 -6.17 17.85 -9.89
CA GLU A 81 -7.15 18.68 -10.59
C GLU A 81 -6.61 20.08 -10.92
N HIS A 82 -5.38 20.35 -10.51
CA HIS A 82 -4.74 21.64 -10.76
C HIS A 82 -4.57 21.90 -12.25
N LYS A 83 -5.02 23.09 -12.69
CA LYS A 83 -4.87 23.57 -14.07
C LYS A 83 -3.93 24.77 -14.11
N GLU A 84 -3.32 24.98 -15.27
CA GLU A 84 -2.50 26.16 -15.50
C GLU A 84 -3.36 27.44 -15.33
N GLY A 85 -2.92 28.34 -14.45
CA GLY A 85 -3.66 29.56 -14.07
C GLY A 85 -4.37 29.50 -12.72
N ASP A 86 -4.50 28.33 -12.11
CA ASP A 86 -5.06 28.23 -10.76
C ASP A 86 -4.15 28.89 -9.72
N LYS A 87 -4.77 29.57 -8.74
CA LYS A 87 -4.04 30.24 -7.69
C LYS A 87 -3.40 29.25 -6.72
N ILE A 88 -2.08 29.16 -6.75
CA ILE A 88 -1.28 28.42 -5.79
C ILE A 88 -0.82 29.34 -4.66
N THR A 89 -0.95 28.90 -3.41
CA THR A 89 -0.49 29.64 -2.25
C THR A 89 0.92 29.20 -1.88
N ARG A 90 1.86 30.14 -1.87
CA ARG A 90 3.23 29.92 -1.39
C ARG A 90 3.29 30.16 0.11
N ILE A 91 3.71 29.17 0.89
CA ILE A 91 3.85 29.25 2.36
C ILE A 91 5.33 29.06 2.70
N PRO A 92 5.95 30.04 3.37
CA PRO A 92 7.36 29.98 3.73
C PRO A 92 7.67 28.84 4.72
N VAL A 93 8.93 28.40 4.72
CA VAL A 93 9.45 27.42 5.67
C VAL A 93 9.57 28.03 7.06
N PHE A 94 9.48 27.18 8.08
CA PHE A 94 9.67 27.55 9.48
C PHE A 94 11.01 28.26 9.72
N GLY A 95 10.96 29.39 10.44
CA GLY A 95 12.12 30.24 10.70
C GLY A 95 12.30 31.38 9.71
N SER A 96 11.39 31.59 8.76
CA SER A 96 11.42 32.70 7.81
C SER A 96 10.98 34.06 8.40
N GLY A 97 10.27 34.01 9.54
CA GLY A 97 9.69 35.20 10.19
C GLY A 97 8.31 35.62 9.63
N ALA A 98 7.67 34.75 8.85
CA ALA A 98 6.33 34.98 8.34
C ALA A 98 5.25 34.67 9.39
N THR A 99 4.03 35.23 9.20
CA THR A 99 2.91 34.99 10.12
C THR A 99 2.45 33.53 10.15
N ASN A 100 2.56 32.83 9.03
CA ASN A 100 2.28 31.41 8.91
C ASN A 100 3.44 30.72 8.20
N GLU A 101 3.94 29.68 8.80
CA GLU A 101 5.11 28.96 8.33
C GLU A 101 4.82 27.44 8.33
N ILE A 102 5.48 26.69 7.44
CA ILE A 102 5.40 25.23 7.39
C ILE A 102 6.69 24.62 7.91
N TYR A 103 6.56 23.71 8.85
CA TYR A 103 7.62 22.84 9.31
C TYR A 103 7.35 21.41 8.85
N ILE A 104 8.31 20.79 8.14
CA ILE A 104 8.21 19.40 7.72
C ILE A 104 9.01 18.53 8.67
N ILE A 105 8.31 17.56 9.25
CA ILE A 105 8.91 16.47 10.02
C ILE A 105 9.23 15.36 9.04
N ARG A 106 10.51 15.08 8.85
CA ARG A 106 10.97 13.99 7.99
C ARG A 106 12.27 13.38 8.51
N ARG A 107 12.52 12.14 8.12
CA ARG A 107 13.81 11.49 8.37
C ARG A 107 14.82 11.95 7.31
N PHE A 108 16.06 12.19 7.76
CA PHE A 108 17.15 12.38 6.81
C PHE A 108 17.47 11.05 6.13
N ILE A 109 17.46 11.05 4.81
CA ILE A 109 17.88 9.95 3.96
C ILE A 109 18.82 10.53 2.89
N PRO A 110 20.04 10.03 2.77
CA PRO A 110 20.96 10.45 1.71
C PRO A 110 20.30 10.34 0.33
N SER A 111 20.56 11.30 -0.53
CA SER A 111 19.99 11.41 -1.89
C SER A 111 18.48 11.68 -1.98
N MET A 112 17.75 11.73 -0.87
CA MET A 112 16.32 12.08 -0.84
C MET A 112 16.14 13.54 -0.37
N HIS A 113 16.40 14.48 -1.28
CA HIS A 113 16.47 15.90 -0.91
C HIS A 113 15.11 16.54 -0.66
N TYR A 114 14.11 16.25 -1.49
CA TYR A 114 12.79 16.88 -1.41
C TYR A 114 11.77 16.11 -0.59
N TYR A 115 11.80 14.79 -0.64
CA TYR A 115 10.80 13.91 -0.03
C TYR A 115 11.47 12.71 0.64
N SER A 116 10.86 12.24 1.73
CA SER A 116 11.30 11.06 2.46
C SER A 116 10.28 9.93 2.26
N PRO A 117 10.68 8.74 1.82
CA PRO A 117 9.76 7.61 1.71
C PRO A 117 9.35 7.10 3.09
N PRO A 118 8.16 6.52 3.22
CA PRO A 118 7.71 5.87 4.45
C PRO A 118 8.52 4.60 4.75
N ASP A 119 8.51 4.19 6.02
CA ASP A 119 9.29 3.04 6.51
C ASP A 119 8.92 1.73 5.79
N PHE A 120 7.65 1.54 5.48
CA PHE A 120 7.14 0.30 4.89
C PHE A 120 7.50 0.08 3.40
N VAL A 121 8.13 1.05 2.74
CA VAL A 121 8.49 0.93 1.31
C VAL A 121 9.32 -0.32 1.03
N SER A 122 10.19 -0.71 1.96
CA SER A 122 11.00 -1.92 1.84
C SER A 122 10.17 -3.22 1.83
N SER A 123 8.95 -3.20 2.32
CA SER A 123 8.07 -4.37 2.42
C SER A 123 6.92 -4.39 1.41
N ILE A 124 6.88 -3.48 0.44
CA ILE A 124 5.79 -3.40 -0.55
C ILE A 124 5.61 -4.72 -1.31
N ASN A 125 6.70 -5.40 -1.66
CA ASN A 125 6.62 -6.67 -2.36
C ASN A 125 6.03 -7.79 -1.48
N TYR A 126 6.34 -7.78 -0.18
CA TYR A 126 5.74 -8.72 0.77
C TYR A 126 4.25 -8.44 1.01
N SER A 127 3.85 -7.16 1.02
CA SER A 127 2.43 -6.79 1.07
C SER A 127 1.66 -7.25 -0.17
N LYS A 128 2.25 -7.10 -1.36
CA LYS A 128 1.67 -7.62 -2.61
C LYS A 128 1.58 -9.15 -2.60
N LEU A 129 2.63 -9.82 -2.13
CA LEU A 129 2.68 -11.28 -2.05
C LEU A 129 1.59 -11.80 -1.11
N GLU A 130 1.42 -11.21 0.07
CA GLU A 130 0.34 -11.55 1.00
C GLU A 130 -1.04 -11.35 0.39
N GLY A 131 -1.24 -10.26 -0.36
CA GLY A 131 -2.47 -10.03 -1.11
C GLY A 131 -2.75 -11.11 -2.16
N LEU A 132 -1.72 -11.61 -2.85
CA LEU A 132 -1.85 -12.70 -3.82
C LEU A 132 -2.18 -14.03 -3.14
N VAL A 133 -1.52 -14.34 -2.02
CA VAL A 133 -1.82 -15.52 -1.21
C VAL A 133 -3.27 -15.48 -0.73
N SER A 134 -3.71 -14.34 -0.20
CA SER A 134 -5.08 -14.13 0.25
C SER A 134 -6.10 -14.34 -0.87
N THR A 135 -5.85 -13.76 -2.04
CA THR A 135 -6.70 -13.94 -3.23
C THR A 135 -6.75 -15.40 -3.68
N TYR A 136 -5.59 -16.08 -3.68
CA TYR A 136 -5.52 -17.50 -4.01
C TYR A 136 -6.37 -18.34 -3.04
N LEU A 137 -6.25 -18.12 -1.73
CA LEU A 137 -7.02 -18.84 -0.73
C LEU A 137 -8.53 -18.61 -0.85
N VAL A 138 -8.95 -17.37 -1.12
CA VAL A 138 -10.36 -17.07 -1.41
C VAL A 138 -10.85 -17.87 -2.60
N ASN A 139 -10.12 -17.87 -3.71
CA ASN A 139 -10.49 -18.62 -4.90
C ASN A 139 -10.55 -20.14 -4.63
N GLN A 140 -9.64 -20.67 -3.80
CA GLN A 140 -9.66 -22.09 -3.41
C GLN A 140 -10.91 -22.43 -2.59
N VAL A 141 -11.30 -21.55 -1.64
CA VAL A 141 -12.52 -21.74 -0.85
C VAL A 141 -13.77 -21.65 -1.75
N GLU A 142 -13.84 -20.69 -2.65
CA GLU A 142 -14.96 -20.53 -3.59
C GLU A 142 -15.11 -21.72 -4.53
N GLN A 143 -13.99 -22.36 -4.89
CA GLN A 143 -13.96 -23.58 -5.71
C GLN A 143 -14.05 -24.86 -4.89
N ASN A 144 -14.40 -24.81 -3.59
CA ASN A 144 -14.45 -25.93 -2.67
C ASN A 144 -13.15 -26.75 -2.65
N PHE A 145 -11.99 -26.09 -2.73
CA PHE A 145 -10.67 -26.72 -2.84
C PHE A 145 -10.55 -27.71 -4.02
N SER A 146 -11.36 -27.53 -5.06
CA SER A 146 -11.34 -28.39 -6.24
C SER A 146 -10.05 -28.18 -7.02
N SER A 147 -9.27 -29.25 -7.16
CA SER A 147 -8.12 -29.27 -8.06
C SER A 147 -8.59 -29.17 -9.52
N GLY A 148 -7.75 -28.60 -10.40
CA GLY A 148 -8.02 -28.65 -11.84
C GLY A 148 -8.17 -30.08 -12.32
N LYS A 149 -8.98 -30.31 -13.35
CA LYS A 149 -9.20 -31.65 -13.91
C LYS A 149 -8.61 -31.75 -15.33
N LEU A 150 -7.87 -32.81 -15.56
CA LEU A 150 -7.45 -33.24 -16.88
C LEU A 150 -8.44 -34.29 -17.39
N ILE A 151 -9.17 -33.98 -18.46
CA ILE A 151 -10.06 -34.93 -19.12
C ILE A 151 -9.39 -35.36 -20.43
N SER A 152 -8.96 -36.64 -20.48
CA SER A 152 -8.36 -37.21 -21.67
C SER A 152 -9.39 -38.03 -22.41
N LEU A 153 -9.76 -37.62 -23.62
CA LEU A 153 -10.70 -38.33 -24.50
C LEU A 153 -9.94 -39.13 -25.55
N SER A 154 -10.13 -40.45 -25.56
CA SER A 154 -9.40 -41.40 -26.41
C SER A 154 -10.24 -41.95 -27.58
N ASN A 155 -11.27 -41.24 -28.01
CA ASN A 155 -12.18 -41.67 -29.08
C ASN A 155 -11.78 -41.14 -30.46
N GLY A 156 -10.49 -40.94 -30.70
CA GLY A 156 -9.98 -40.33 -31.93
C GLY A 156 -9.82 -38.79 -31.82
N ILE A 157 -9.14 -38.21 -32.78
CA ILE A 157 -8.91 -36.75 -32.83
C ILE A 157 -10.03 -36.14 -33.73
N PRO A 158 -11.04 -35.47 -33.14
CA PRO A 158 -12.08 -34.81 -33.90
C PRO A 158 -11.56 -33.62 -34.71
N THR A 159 -12.34 -33.14 -35.67
CA THR A 159 -12.04 -31.88 -36.38
C THR A 159 -12.00 -30.72 -35.37
N LEU A 160 -11.26 -29.67 -35.72
CA LEU A 160 -11.09 -28.48 -34.86
C LEU A 160 -12.42 -27.91 -34.36
N GLU A 161 -13.44 -27.86 -35.22
CA GLU A 161 -14.77 -27.37 -34.84
C GLU A 161 -15.44 -28.27 -33.80
N LYS A 162 -15.37 -29.60 -33.96
CA LYS A 162 -15.89 -30.54 -32.96
C LYS A 162 -15.12 -30.50 -31.66
N GLN A 163 -13.81 -30.30 -31.71
CA GLN A 163 -13.00 -30.10 -30.47
C GLN A 163 -13.45 -28.88 -29.69
N GLN A 164 -13.74 -27.78 -30.38
CA GLN A 164 -14.23 -26.55 -29.75
C GLN A 164 -15.61 -26.74 -29.14
N MET A 165 -16.53 -27.43 -29.87
CA MET A 165 -17.85 -27.75 -29.33
C MET A 165 -17.77 -28.63 -28.07
N ILE A 166 -16.98 -29.70 -28.09
CA ILE A 166 -16.81 -30.61 -26.96
C ILE A 166 -16.20 -29.85 -25.78
N LYS A 167 -15.18 -28.99 -25.99
CA LYS A 167 -14.60 -28.14 -24.94
C LYS A 167 -15.63 -27.20 -24.33
N SER A 168 -16.44 -26.55 -25.17
CA SER A 168 -17.50 -25.65 -24.70
C SER A 168 -18.55 -26.40 -23.88
N GLU A 169 -19.04 -27.54 -24.36
CA GLU A 169 -20.01 -28.34 -23.59
C GLU A 169 -19.47 -28.85 -22.24
N ILE A 170 -18.20 -29.25 -22.20
CA ILE A 170 -17.55 -29.69 -20.96
C ILE A 170 -17.43 -28.50 -20.00
N MET A 171 -17.02 -27.36 -20.50
CA MET A 171 -16.92 -26.16 -19.71
C MET A 171 -18.28 -25.71 -19.19
N ASP A 172 -19.31 -25.68 -20.02
CA ASP A 172 -20.67 -25.26 -19.63
C ASP A 172 -21.31 -26.19 -18.59
N LYS A 173 -21.01 -27.51 -18.64
CA LYS A 173 -21.57 -28.50 -17.72
C LYS A 173 -20.81 -28.65 -16.41
N LEU A 174 -19.50 -28.45 -16.44
CA LEU A 174 -18.62 -28.73 -15.29
C LEU A 174 -18.09 -27.48 -14.60
N THR A 175 -18.09 -26.33 -15.27
CA THR A 175 -17.70 -25.07 -14.66
C THR A 175 -18.95 -24.31 -14.24
N GLY A 176 -19.20 -24.27 -12.93
CA GLY A 176 -20.16 -23.32 -12.36
C GLY A 176 -19.66 -21.89 -12.54
N VAL A 177 -20.34 -20.93 -11.91
CA VAL A 177 -20.07 -19.47 -11.99
C VAL A 177 -18.59 -19.09 -11.75
N ASN A 178 -17.82 -19.94 -11.08
CA ASN A 178 -16.43 -19.69 -10.68
C ASN A 178 -15.37 -20.53 -11.41
N GLY A 179 -15.69 -21.09 -12.58
CA GLY A 179 -14.76 -21.68 -13.55
C GLY A 179 -13.63 -22.57 -13.00
N GLN A 180 -13.86 -23.89 -12.88
CA GLN A 180 -12.77 -24.84 -12.60
C GLN A 180 -11.77 -24.88 -13.77
N LYS A 181 -10.47 -25.02 -13.50
CA LYS A 181 -9.46 -25.24 -14.54
C LYS A 181 -9.63 -26.66 -15.11
N ILE A 182 -10.23 -26.77 -16.28
CA ILE A 182 -10.39 -28.04 -16.99
C ILE A 182 -9.50 -28.04 -18.22
N ILE A 183 -8.63 -29.03 -18.33
CA ILE A 183 -7.82 -29.29 -19.51
C ILE A 183 -8.43 -30.49 -20.23
N VAL A 184 -8.80 -30.30 -21.50
CA VAL A 184 -9.33 -31.39 -22.34
C VAL A 184 -8.26 -31.77 -23.36
N SER A 185 -7.83 -33.04 -23.32
CA SER A 185 -6.89 -33.65 -24.26
C SER A 185 -7.64 -34.64 -25.16
N PHE A 186 -7.25 -34.74 -26.44
CA PHE A 186 -7.77 -35.72 -27.41
C PHE A 186 -6.63 -36.61 -27.86
N SER A 187 -6.84 -37.89 -27.84
CA SER A 187 -5.85 -38.89 -28.28
C SER A 187 -6.46 -39.88 -29.30
N ASP A 188 -5.63 -40.34 -30.20
CA ASP A 188 -6.01 -41.31 -31.22
C ASP A 188 -5.61 -42.74 -30.87
N SER A 189 -5.20 -42.97 -29.62
CA SER A 189 -4.76 -44.30 -29.16
C SER A 189 -5.94 -45.12 -28.68
N PRO A 190 -6.29 -46.24 -29.39
CA PRO A 190 -7.43 -47.10 -29.03
C PRO A 190 -7.27 -47.81 -27.71
N GLU A 191 -6.05 -47.89 -27.18
CA GLU A 191 -5.73 -48.60 -25.93
C GLU A 191 -5.96 -47.75 -24.67
N ASN A 192 -6.07 -46.43 -24.83
CA ASN A 192 -6.28 -45.50 -23.71
C ASN A 192 -7.77 -45.25 -23.49
N LYS A 193 -8.25 -45.61 -22.34
CA LYS A 193 -9.62 -45.29 -21.91
C LYS A 193 -9.71 -43.77 -21.63
N THR A 194 -10.90 -43.20 -21.82
CA THR A 194 -11.18 -41.84 -21.33
C THR A 194 -10.90 -41.77 -19.82
N THR A 195 -9.99 -40.95 -19.43
CA THR A 195 -9.59 -40.76 -18.01
C THR A 195 -9.89 -39.34 -17.55
N ILE A 196 -10.24 -39.22 -16.30
CA ILE A 196 -10.36 -37.93 -15.61
C ILE A 196 -9.35 -37.99 -14.46
N GLU A 197 -8.36 -37.12 -14.52
CA GLU A 197 -7.31 -37.06 -13.54
C GLU A 197 -7.37 -35.68 -12.84
N ASP A 198 -7.27 -35.70 -11.52
CA ASP A 198 -7.15 -34.47 -10.76
C ASP A 198 -5.72 -33.96 -10.89
N ILE A 199 -5.59 -32.72 -11.34
CA ILE A 199 -4.29 -32.01 -11.34
C ILE A 199 -4.06 -31.53 -9.91
N ASN A 200 -3.45 -32.37 -9.09
CA ASN A 200 -3.07 -31.99 -7.74
C ASN A 200 -2.03 -30.86 -7.83
N ALA A 201 -2.41 -29.67 -7.38
CA ALA A 201 -1.44 -28.68 -6.97
C ALA A 201 -0.76 -29.25 -5.71
N ALA A 202 0.42 -29.84 -5.90
CA ALA A 202 1.18 -30.47 -4.83
C ALA A 202 1.25 -29.56 -3.58
N ASP A 203 1.10 -30.17 -2.42
CA ASP A 203 1.43 -29.70 -1.05
C ASP A 203 1.47 -28.17 -0.82
N SER A 204 0.46 -27.47 -1.36
CA SER A 204 0.47 -26.02 -1.40
C SER A 204 0.17 -25.37 -0.05
N VAL A 205 -0.51 -26.07 0.86
CA VAL A 205 -0.95 -25.49 2.15
C VAL A 205 0.23 -25.08 3.02
N ASP A 206 1.24 -25.94 3.13
CA ASP A 206 2.44 -25.65 3.94
C ASP A 206 3.28 -24.51 3.34
N ILE A 207 3.36 -24.48 2.01
CA ILE A 207 4.08 -23.41 1.30
C ILE A 207 3.39 -22.05 1.53
N TYR A 208 2.05 -21.99 1.44
CA TYR A 208 1.31 -20.75 1.65
C TYR A 208 1.35 -20.29 3.10
N SER A 209 1.32 -21.22 4.06
CA SER A 209 1.49 -20.92 5.48
C SER A 209 2.87 -20.29 5.74
N TYR A 210 3.92 -20.91 5.23
CA TYR A 210 5.29 -20.40 5.34
C TYR A 210 5.42 -18.99 4.70
N VAL A 211 4.87 -18.80 3.50
CA VAL A 211 4.92 -17.51 2.80
C VAL A 211 4.19 -16.42 3.60
N SER A 212 3.00 -16.71 4.12
CA SER A 212 2.22 -15.75 4.93
C SER A 212 2.94 -15.38 6.23
N GLU A 213 3.55 -16.36 6.93
CA GLU A 213 4.36 -16.09 8.11
C GLU A 213 5.57 -15.19 7.79
N GLU A 214 6.29 -15.49 6.70
CA GLU A 214 7.44 -14.70 6.29
C GLU A 214 7.01 -13.27 5.87
N CYS A 215 5.91 -13.12 5.16
CA CYS A 215 5.32 -11.83 4.84
C CYS A 215 5.00 -11.03 6.11
N THR A 216 4.34 -11.66 7.09
CA THR A 216 4.01 -11.03 8.37
C THR A 216 5.27 -10.54 9.09
N LYS A 217 6.30 -11.38 9.21
CA LYS A 217 7.58 -11.02 9.84
C LYS A 217 8.24 -9.82 9.14
N LYS A 218 8.28 -9.81 7.80
CA LYS A 218 8.87 -8.72 7.03
C LYS A 218 8.07 -7.42 7.10
N LEU A 219 6.74 -7.51 7.12
CA LEU A 219 5.85 -6.36 7.29
C LEU A 219 6.02 -5.72 8.68
N LEU A 220 6.06 -6.52 9.74
CA LEU A 220 6.31 -6.03 11.10
C LEU A 220 7.67 -5.36 11.22
N LEU A 221 8.73 -6.02 10.71
CA LEU A 221 10.09 -5.48 10.74
C LEU A 221 10.21 -4.15 9.98
N ALA A 222 9.61 -4.06 8.79
CA ALA A 222 9.62 -2.83 7.99
C ALA A 222 8.91 -1.66 8.71
N ASN A 223 7.85 -1.95 9.48
CA ASN A 223 7.16 -0.98 10.30
C ASN A 223 7.82 -0.73 11.67
N ARG A 224 8.98 -1.36 11.93
CA ARG A 224 9.75 -1.27 13.19
C ARG A 224 8.96 -1.79 14.41
N ILE A 225 8.12 -2.77 14.19
CA ILE A 225 7.46 -3.52 15.25
C ILE A 225 8.32 -4.74 15.52
N THR A 226 8.87 -4.83 16.75
CA THR A 226 9.84 -5.88 17.13
C THR A 226 9.18 -7.10 17.74
N SER A 227 7.92 -6.99 18.13
CA SER A 227 7.10 -8.10 18.61
C SER A 227 5.65 -7.90 18.17
N PRO A 228 4.97 -8.95 17.72
CA PRO A 228 3.53 -8.92 17.49
C PRO A 228 2.76 -8.73 18.80
#